data_b28d14d9e1481d587ab693e150dcaa3c
#
_entry.id   b28d14d9e1481d587ab693e150dcaa3c
#
_cell.length_a   1.000
_cell.length_b   1.000
_cell.length_c   1.000
_cell.angle_alpha   90.00
_cell.angle_beta   90.00
_cell.angle_gamma   90.00
#
_symmetry.space_group_name_H-M   'P 1'
#
loop_
_entity.id
_entity.type
_entity.pdbx_description
1 polymer ?
#
loop_
_entity_poly.entity_id
_entity_poly.type
_entity_poly.pdbx_seq_one_letter_code
_entity_poly.pdbx_strand_id
1 'polypeptide(L)'
;TLLATNRWAKALFIDIATGNTRPVPFNSEQIISLLIDKKGNVWVAHYNQGVSCYDRNGKQLQTYHTQNSPLKTNVVLSLEEHNGQIWMGTDGGGIHILNPQTGKISTLRYIPGDRYSLPANSILCLYNDKSDNMWAGSVRNGLINIKEVGMKTYQDVLPGQNYGLSEKTILSIYQDHDNQIWIGTDGGGINLFDPATGKFHHILSTWEEKVASITGMDKDHLLVSLFSQGLFLS
;
A
#
# COMPACT_ATOMS: atom_id res chain seq x y z
N THR A 1 6.08 18.36 2.79
CA THR A 1 7.23 17.45 3.02
C THR A 1 6.83 16.05 2.60
N LEU A 2 7.64 15.39 1.79
CA LEU A 2 7.51 14.00 1.39
C LEU A 2 8.50 13.16 2.20
N LEU A 3 8.08 11.96 2.61
CA LEU A 3 8.98 10.95 3.16
C LEU A 3 9.31 9.93 2.07
N ALA A 4 10.57 9.80 1.73
CA ALA A 4 11.02 8.91 0.67
C ALA A 4 12.06 7.93 1.18
N THR A 5 11.99 6.70 0.69
CA THR A 5 12.99 5.66 0.96
C THR A 5 13.14 4.76 -0.25
N ASN A 6 14.27 4.07 -0.34
CA ASN A 6 14.40 2.89 -1.18
C ASN A 6 14.97 1.73 -0.35
N ARG A 7 14.89 0.52 -0.88
CA ARG A 7 15.26 -0.72 -0.18
C ARG A 7 16.74 -0.74 0.31
N TRP A 8 17.60 0.09 -0.28
CA TRP A 8 19.05 0.08 -0.06
C TRP A 8 19.58 1.41 0.47
N ALA A 9 18.76 2.48 0.48
CA ALA A 9 19.14 3.79 0.95
C ALA A 9 18.41 4.15 2.25
N LYS A 10 18.99 5.07 3.00
CA LYS A 10 18.36 5.64 4.20
C LYS A 10 17.13 6.46 3.80
N ALA A 11 16.10 6.41 4.61
CA ALA A 11 14.93 7.26 4.42
C ALA A 11 15.28 8.74 4.62
N LEU A 12 14.65 9.59 3.82
CA LEU A 12 14.85 11.04 3.83
C LEU A 12 13.50 11.75 3.87
N PHE A 13 13.42 12.85 4.60
CA PHE A 13 12.40 13.84 4.36
C PHE A 13 12.81 14.74 3.19
N ILE A 14 11.89 14.97 2.27
CA ILE A 14 12.08 15.87 1.11
C ILE A 14 11.11 17.03 1.26
N ASP A 15 11.61 18.24 1.21
CA ASP A 15 10.79 19.42 1.06
C ASP A 15 10.45 19.61 -0.43
N ILE A 16 9.17 19.44 -0.77
CA ILE A 16 8.72 19.42 -2.18
C ILE A 16 8.91 20.82 -2.83
N ALA A 17 8.78 21.89 -2.05
CA ALA A 17 8.88 23.25 -2.59
C ALA A 17 10.33 23.67 -2.90
N THR A 18 11.29 23.18 -2.10
CA THR A 18 12.70 23.59 -2.21
C THR A 18 13.61 22.48 -2.74
N GLY A 19 13.14 21.23 -2.79
CA GLY A 19 13.96 20.06 -3.10
C GLY A 19 14.95 19.66 -2.00
N ASN A 20 15.00 20.39 -0.89
CA ASN A 20 15.93 20.11 0.20
C ASN A 20 15.60 18.78 0.88
N THR A 21 16.64 18.03 1.19
CA THR A 21 16.52 16.74 1.88
C THR A 21 17.13 16.78 3.27
N ARG A 22 16.55 16.03 4.20
CA ARG A 22 17.12 15.79 5.53
C ARG A 22 16.94 14.32 5.95
N PRO A 23 17.91 13.71 6.63
CA PRO A 23 17.75 12.33 7.10
C PRO A 23 16.61 12.22 8.12
N VAL A 24 15.97 11.06 8.16
CA VAL A 24 15.02 10.73 9.23
C VAL A 24 15.78 10.46 10.56
N PRO A 25 15.19 10.82 11.71
CA PRO A 25 15.85 10.68 13.01
C PRO A 25 15.70 9.28 13.64
N PHE A 26 15.40 8.25 12.87
CA PHE A 26 15.23 6.86 13.33
C PHE A 26 16.02 5.88 12.47
N ASN A 27 16.11 4.61 12.91
CA ASN A 27 16.74 3.56 12.09
C ASN A 27 16.00 3.41 10.77
N SER A 28 16.69 3.64 9.68
CA SER A 28 16.13 3.65 8.31
C SER A 28 16.71 2.55 7.43
N GLU A 29 17.25 1.49 8.03
CA GLU A 29 17.76 0.35 7.28
C GLU A 29 16.65 -0.60 6.86
N GLN A 30 16.70 -1.06 5.60
CA GLN A 30 15.79 -2.07 5.06
C GLN A 30 14.30 -1.73 5.24
N ILE A 31 13.93 -0.48 5.06
CA ILE A 31 12.53 -0.04 5.11
C ILE A 31 11.79 -0.57 3.88
N ILE A 32 10.61 -1.16 4.11
CA ILE A 32 9.68 -1.60 3.06
C ILE A 32 8.53 -0.61 2.90
N SER A 33 7.97 -0.15 4.01
CA SER A 33 6.81 0.76 4.00
C SER A 33 6.91 1.78 5.13
N LEU A 34 6.40 2.98 4.87
CA LEU A 34 6.36 4.10 5.78
C LEU A 34 4.95 4.69 5.80
N LEU A 35 4.51 5.08 6.99
CA LEU A 35 3.26 5.79 7.19
C LEU A 35 3.44 6.88 8.25
N ILE A 36 2.89 8.07 8.00
CA ILE A 36 2.74 9.10 9.04
C ILE A 36 1.26 9.13 9.43
N ASP A 37 0.96 8.78 10.68
CA ASP A 37 -0.42 8.78 11.16
C ASP A 37 -0.96 10.21 11.40
N LYS A 38 -2.27 10.34 11.59
CA LYS A 38 -2.92 11.65 11.85
C LYS A 38 -2.43 12.34 13.12
N LYS A 39 -1.78 11.62 14.04
CA LYS A 39 -1.14 12.19 15.24
C LYS A 39 0.29 12.66 14.94
N GLY A 40 0.83 12.33 13.78
CA GLY A 40 2.17 12.63 13.32
C GLY A 40 3.24 11.66 13.80
N ASN A 41 2.86 10.48 14.29
CA ASN A 41 3.81 9.41 14.54
C ASN A 41 4.22 8.76 13.21
N VAL A 42 5.46 8.27 13.16
CA VAL A 42 6.01 7.59 11.98
C VAL A 42 6.02 6.10 12.24
N TRP A 43 5.27 5.38 11.42
CA TRP A 43 5.22 3.93 11.41
C TRP A 43 6.13 3.41 10.31
N VAL A 44 6.99 2.46 10.66
CA VAL A 44 8.03 1.94 9.78
C VAL A 44 7.96 0.42 9.76
N ALA A 45 7.72 -0.13 8.58
CA ALA A 45 7.84 -1.56 8.34
C ALA A 45 9.26 -1.86 7.82
N HIS A 46 10.02 -2.65 8.57
CA HIS A 46 11.36 -3.11 8.21
C HIS A 46 11.31 -4.53 7.64
N TYR A 47 12.25 -4.85 6.76
CA TYR A 47 12.32 -6.20 6.18
C TYR A 47 12.48 -7.27 7.28
N ASN A 48 11.50 -8.16 7.37
CA ASN A 48 11.47 -9.29 8.32
C ASN A 48 11.67 -8.92 9.81
N GLN A 49 11.38 -7.67 10.20
CA GLN A 49 11.50 -7.21 11.59
C GLN A 49 10.16 -6.73 12.18
N GLY A 50 9.08 -6.77 11.40
CA GLY A 50 7.78 -6.25 11.81
C GLY A 50 7.67 -4.75 11.64
N VAL A 51 6.99 -4.07 12.57
CA VAL A 51 6.67 -2.64 12.49
C VAL A 51 7.12 -1.92 13.75
N SER A 52 7.78 -0.77 13.58
CA SER A 52 8.16 0.15 14.65
C SER A 52 7.39 1.47 14.53
N CYS A 53 7.01 2.04 15.66
CA CYS A 53 6.41 3.36 15.76
C CYS A 53 7.36 4.32 16.42
N TYR A 54 7.52 5.51 15.83
CA TYR A 54 8.37 6.60 16.33
C TYR A 54 7.56 7.87 16.48
N ASP A 55 7.91 8.72 17.45
CA ASP A 55 7.40 10.08 17.52
C ASP A 55 8.06 10.98 16.44
N ARG A 56 7.63 12.23 16.38
CA ARG A 56 8.16 13.24 15.42
C ARG A 56 9.64 13.57 15.63
N ASN A 57 10.19 13.26 16.80
CA ASN A 57 11.58 13.50 17.17
C ASN A 57 12.47 12.28 16.92
N GLY A 58 11.87 11.17 16.45
CA GLY A 58 12.57 9.92 16.20
C GLY A 58 12.75 9.02 17.43
N LYS A 59 12.09 9.35 18.56
CA LYS A 59 12.05 8.47 19.72
C LYS A 59 11.17 7.27 19.41
N GLN A 60 11.69 6.05 19.55
CA GLN A 60 10.89 4.84 19.39
C GLN A 60 9.86 4.72 20.51
N LEU A 61 8.61 4.58 20.14
CA LEU A 61 7.47 4.44 21.05
C LEU A 61 7.13 2.98 21.28
N GLN A 62 7.06 2.19 20.19
CA GLN A 62 6.62 0.80 20.24
C GLN A 62 7.16 0.00 19.06
N THR A 63 7.25 -1.32 19.22
CA THR A 63 7.51 -2.27 18.14
C THR A 63 6.52 -3.43 18.20
N TYR A 64 6.19 -3.97 17.02
CA TYR A 64 5.30 -5.12 16.86
C TYR A 64 5.96 -6.14 15.93
N HIS A 65 6.16 -7.35 16.42
CA HIS A 65 6.70 -8.49 15.69
C HIS A 65 6.11 -9.80 16.24
N THR A 66 6.36 -10.90 15.58
CA THR A 66 5.75 -12.20 15.92
C THR A 66 6.05 -12.71 17.33
N GLN A 67 7.12 -12.22 17.97
CA GLN A 67 7.51 -12.65 19.33
C GLN A 67 6.85 -11.83 20.44
N ASN A 68 6.34 -10.61 20.14
CA ASN A 68 5.73 -9.72 21.13
C ASN A 68 4.29 -9.31 20.82
N SER A 69 3.74 -9.78 19.70
CA SER A 69 2.40 -9.40 19.25
C SER A 69 1.72 -10.55 18.49
N PRO A 70 0.39 -10.47 18.24
CA PRO A 70 -0.34 -11.46 17.46
C PRO A 70 -0.03 -11.47 15.94
N LEU A 71 0.97 -10.72 15.48
CA LEU A 71 1.40 -10.77 14.08
C LEU A 71 1.73 -12.20 13.65
N LYS A 72 1.30 -12.60 12.46
CA LYS A 72 1.53 -13.95 11.91
C LYS A 72 2.83 -14.04 11.11
N THR A 73 3.40 -12.90 10.74
CA THR A 73 4.66 -12.77 10.02
C THR A 73 5.32 -11.45 10.36
N ASN A 74 6.64 -11.37 10.27
CA ASN A 74 7.40 -10.13 10.40
C ASN A 74 7.56 -9.40 9.05
N VAL A 75 7.10 -9.99 7.94
CA VAL A 75 7.18 -9.38 6.62
C VAL A 75 5.94 -8.54 6.37
N VAL A 76 6.02 -7.27 6.77
CA VAL A 76 4.97 -6.26 6.53
C VAL A 76 5.34 -5.48 5.27
N LEU A 77 4.45 -5.54 4.27
CA LEU A 77 4.70 -4.99 2.92
C LEU A 77 4.10 -3.60 2.74
N SER A 78 2.99 -3.30 3.43
CA SER A 78 2.31 -2.02 3.34
C SER A 78 1.70 -1.60 4.67
N LEU A 79 1.63 -0.29 4.87
CA LEU A 79 1.02 0.36 6.02
C LEU A 79 0.00 1.39 5.54
N GLU A 80 -1.17 1.44 6.18
CA GLU A 80 -2.20 2.44 5.93
C GLU A 80 -2.93 2.80 7.23
N GLU A 81 -3.38 4.05 7.36
CA GLU A 81 -4.23 4.47 8.48
C GLU A 81 -5.69 4.54 8.05
N HIS A 82 -6.55 3.83 8.76
CA HIS A 82 -7.99 3.88 8.55
C HIS A 82 -8.72 3.90 9.89
N ASN A 83 -9.58 4.88 10.10
CA ASN A 83 -10.37 5.06 11.34
C ASN A 83 -9.53 5.05 12.63
N GLY A 84 -8.32 5.66 12.60
CA GLY A 84 -7.41 5.71 13.74
C GLY A 84 -6.75 4.36 14.08
N GLN A 85 -6.88 3.37 13.20
CA GLN A 85 -6.21 2.08 13.27
C GLN A 85 -5.11 1.99 12.22
N ILE A 86 -4.07 1.23 12.51
CA ILE A 86 -2.98 0.97 11.57
C ILE A 86 -3.21 -0.40 10.92
N TRP A 87 -3.43 -0.38 9.64
CA TRP A 87 -3.62 -1.54 8.80
C TRP A 87 -2.28 -1.96 8.21
N MET A 88 -1.96 -3.22 8.32
CA MET A 88 -0.67 -3.81 7.93
C MET A 88 -0.92 -4.94 6.94
N GLY A 89 -0.64 -4.69 5.67
CA GLY A 89 -0.62 -5.71 4.62
C GLY A 89 0.66 -6.54 4.73
N THR A 90 0.54 -7.86 4.74
CA THR A 90 1.68 -8.74 5.03
C THR A 90 1.88 -9.81 3.99
N ASP A 91 3.07 -10.39 3.94
CA ASP A 91 3.33 -11.58 3.13
C ASP A 91 2.97 -12.85 3.92
N GLY A 92 1.91 -13.51 3.46
CA GLY A 92 1.40 -14.77 4.02
C GLY A 92 0.57 -14.64 5.30
N GLY A 93 0.52 -13.47 5.95
CA GLY A 93 -0.22 -13.24 7.21
C GLY A 93 -1.63 -12.67 7.03
N GLY A 94 -1.97 -12.21 5.84
CA GLY A 94 -3.19 -11.44 5.58
C GLY A 94 -3.03 -9.97 5.93
N ILE A 95 -4.09 -9.34 6.42
CA ILE A 95 -4.12 -7.97 6.90
C ILE A 95 -4.24 -7.98 8.43
N HIS A 96 -3.30 -7.34 9.12
CA HIS A 96 -3.38 -7.11 10.56
C HIS A 96 -3.83 -5.68 10.83
N ILE A 97 -4.78 -5.50 11.74
CA ILE A 97 -5.37 -4.21 12.08
C ILE A 97 -5.06 -3.93 13.54
N LEU A 98 -4.15 -3.00 13.76
CA LEU A 98 -3.70 -2.57 15.09
C LEU A 98 -4.50 -1.36 15.56
N ASN A 99 -5.06 -1.44 16.74
CA ASN A 99 -5.49 -0.26 17.48
C ASN A 99 -4.30 0.28 18.30
N PRO A 100 -3.71 1.44 17.93
CA PRO A 100 -2.49 1.92 18.58
C PRO A 100 -2.72 2.44 20.00
N GLN A 101 -3.97 2.66 20.43
CA GLN A 101 -4.31 3.11 21.78
C GLN A 101 -4.36 1.95 22.77
N THR A 102 -4.84 0.80 22.32
CA THR A 102 -5.02 -0.39 23.16
C THR A 102 -3.96 -1.46 22.93
N GLY A 103 -3.21 -1.36 21.84
CA GLY A 103 -2.26 -2.39 21.40
C GLY A 103 -2.93 -3.66 20.84
N LYS A 104 -4.26 -3.70 20.76
CA LYS A 104 -5.00 -4.86 20.26
C LYS A 104 -4.85 -4.98 18.76
N ILE A 105 -4.56 -6.20 18.27
CA ILE A 105 -4.47 -6.54 16.86
C ILE A 105 -5.55 -7.55 16.50
N SER A 106 -6.33 -7.24 15.47
CA SER A 106 -7.22 -8.19 14.77
C SER A 106 -6.62 -8.54 13.41
N THR A 107 -7.12 -9.62 12.79
CA THR A 107 -6.53 -10.12 11.54
C THR A 107 -7.62 -10.54 10.57
N LEU A 108 -7.53 -10.07 9.33
CA LEU A 108 -8.29 -10.57 8.18
C LEU A 108 -7.39 -11.54 7.41
N ARG A 109 -7.92 -12.74 7.11
CA ARG A 109 -7.16 -13.79 6.42
C ARG A 109 -8.03 -14.52 5.41
N TYR A 110 -7.38 -15.23 4.50
CA TYR A 110 -8.02 -16.23 3.68
C TYR A 110 -8.50 -17.40 4.55
N ILE A 111 -9.77 -17.76 4.40
CA ILE A 111 -10.41 -18.91 5.04
C ILE A 111 -11.00 -19.77 3.92
N PRO A 112 -10.52 -21.02 3.74
CA PRO A 112 -11.04 -21.91 2.71
C PRO A 112 -12.56 -22.10 2.83
N GLY A 113 -13.29 -21.86 1.72
CA GLY A 113 -14.76 -21.99 1.67
C GLY A 113 -15.54 -20.78 2.18
N ASP A 114 -14.89 -19.79 2.79
CA ASP A 114 -15.54 -18.55 3.21
C ASP A 114 -15.37 -17.46 2.15
N ARG A 115 -16.45 -17.19 1.38
CA ARG A 115 -16.49 -16.15 0.34
C ARG A 115 -16.36 -14.70 0.86
N TYR A 116 -16.50 -14.52 2.18
CA TYR A 116 -16.37 -13.20 2.82
C TYR A 116 -14.98 -12.99 3.45
N SER A 117 -14.10 -13.96 3.34
CA SER A 117 -12.71 -13.85 3.76
C SER A 117 -11.82 -13.25 2.67
N LEU A 118 -10.58 -12.89 3.01
CA LEU A 118 -9.61 -12.44 2.00
C LEU A 118 -9.40 -13.55 0.95
N PRO A 119 -9.23 -13.21 -0.35
CA PRO A 119 -8.94 -14.20 -1.37
C PRO A 119 -7.49 -14.71 -1.32
N ALA A 120 -6.59 -14.00 -0.59
CA ALA A 120 -5.18 -14.35 -0.42
C ALA A 120 -4.64 -13.81 0.90
N ASN A 121 -3.52 -14.39 1.37
CA ASN A 121 -2.82 -13.91 2.57
C ASN A 121 -1.60 -13.03 2.28
N SER A 122 -1.19 -12.86 1.02
CA SER A 122 -0.11 -11.96 0.63
C SER A 122 -0.68 -10.68 0.04
N ILE A 123 -0.59 -9.58 0.82
CA ILE A 123 -1.13 -8.26 0.52
C ILE A 123 0.05 -7.30 0.33
N LEU A 124 0.19 -6.80 -0.90
CA LEU A 124 1.34 -5.99 -1.32
C LEU A 124 1.14 -4.50 -1.03
N CYS A 125 -0.08 -4.01 -1.19
CA CYS A 125 -0.41 -2.62 -0.94
C CYS A 125 -1.79 -2.48 -0.30
N LEU A 126 -1.94 -1.41 0.49
CA LEU A 126 -3.18 -0.96 1.10
C LEU A 126 -3.39 0.50 0.71
N TYR A 127 -4.63 0.90 0.55
CA TYR A 127 -4.99 2.27 0.25
C TYR A 127 -6.38 2.61 0.82
N ASN A 128 -6.45 3.68 1.60
CA ASN A 128 -7.71 4.24 2.08
C ASN A 128 -8.13 5.38 1.15
N ASP A 129 -9.25 5.22 0.44
CA ASP A 129 -9.73 6.22 -0.50
C ASP A 129 -10.47 7.38 0.20
N LYS A 130 -10.75 8.47 -0.53
CA LYS A 130 -11.44 9.65 -0.01
C LYS A 130 -12.88 9.39 0.40
N SER A 131 -13.47 8.27 0.00
CA SER A 131 -14.79 7.79 0.37
C SER A 131 -14.75 6.80 1.54
N ASP A 132 -13.59 6.70 2.20
CA ASP A 132 -13.34 5.85 3.36
C ASP A 132 -13.46 4.35 3.06
N ASN A 133 -13.24 3.94 1.79
CA ASN A 133 -13.11 2.54 1.44
C ASN A 133 -11.66 2.09 1.59
N MET A 134 -11.45 0.92 2.20
CA MET A 134 -10.15 0.28 2.22
C MET A 134 -9.97 -0.62 1.01
N TRP A 135 -8.93 -0.35 0.22
CA TRP A 135 -8.51 -1.14 -0.92
C TRP A 135 -7.25 -1.92 -0.59
N ALA A 136 -7.16 -3.14 -1.07
CA ALA A 136 -5.99 -3.98 -0.93
C ALA A 136 -5.58 -4.59 -2.28
N GLY A 137 -4.30 -4.51 -2.59
CA GLY A 137 -3.70 -5.20 -3.72
C GLY A 137 -3.03 -6.49 -3.25
N SER A 138 -3.34 -7.59 -3.89
CA SER A 138 -2.85 -8.91 -3.52
C SER A 138 -1.89 -9.51 -4.54
N VAL A 139 -1.12 -10.50 -4.12
CA VAL A 139 -0.35 -11.34 -5.02
C VAL A 139 -1.31 -12.28 -5.76
N ARG A 140 -1.42 -12.14 -7.09
CA ARG A 140 -2.17 -13.02 -8.00
C ARG A 140 -3.69 -13.13 -7.76
N ASN A 141 -4.27 -12.35 -6.85
CA ASN A 141 -5.70 -12.40 -6.54
C ASN A 141 -6.40 -11.05 -6.76
N GLY A 142 -5.74 -10.12 -7.46
CA GLY A 142 -6.31 -8.87 -7.93
C GLY A 142 -6.52 -7.81 -6.85
N LEU A 143 -7.46 -6.92 -7.13
CA LEU A 143 -7.86 -5.80 -6.30
C LEU A 143 -9.02 -6.20 -5.39
N ILE A 144 -8.92 -5.86 -4.12
CA ILE A 144 -9.91 -6.17 -3.09
C ILE A 144 -10.44 -4.86 -2.52
N ASN A 145 -11.74 -4.64 -2.56
CA ASN A 145 -12.41 -3.59 -1.79
C ASN A 145 -12.96 -4.19 -0.50
N ILE A 146 -12.50 -3.70 0.64
CA ILE A 146 -12.87 -4.18 1.97
C ILE A 146 -13.89 -3.20 2.57
N LYS A 147 -15.09 -3.70 2.90
CA LYS A 147 -16.17 -2.95 3.51
C LYS A 147 -16.61 -3.64 4.81
N GLU A 148 -17.31 -2.90 5.69
CA GLU A 148 -17.85 -3.47 6.93
C GLU A 148 -18.76 -4.69 6.70
N VAL A 149 -19.43 -4.78 5.57
CA VAL A 149 -20.42 -5.83 5.24
C VAL A 149 -19.91 -6.84 4.20
N GLY A 150 -18.60 -6.90 3.97
CA GLY A 150 -18.02 -7.88 3.04
C GLY A 150 -16.92 -7.32 2.14
N MET A 151 -16.42 -8.17 1.27
CA MET A 151 -15.33 -7.84 0.35
C MET A 151 -15.78 -8.03 -1.09
N LYS A 152 -15.43 -7.09 -1.97
CA LYS A 152 -15.56 -7.24 -3.42
C LYS A 152 -14.19 -7.36 -4.03
N THR A 153 -13.96 -8.44 -4.75
CA THR A 153 -12.68 -8.71 -5.43
C THR A 153 -12.84 -8.54 -6.93
N TYR A 154 -11.87 -7.86 -7.54
CA TYR A 154 -11.75 -7.69 -8.99
C TYR A 154 -10.54 -8.51 -9.44
N GLN A 155 -10.77 -9.56 -10.23
CA GLN A 155 -9.74 -10.53 -10.63
C GLN A 155 -9.74 -10.83 -12.12
N ASP A 156 -10.75 -10.38 -12.84
CA ASP A 156 -10.94 -10.73 -14.25
C ASP A 156 -9.89 -10.05 -15.10
N VAL A 157 -8.97 -10.86 -15.63
CA VAL A 157 -8.02 -10.47 -16.67
C VAL A 157 -8.49 -11.13 -17.96
N LEU A 158 -9.02 -10.33 -18.87
CA LEU A 158 -9.47 -10.79 -20.18
C LEU A 158 -8.50 -10.29 -21.25
N PRO A 159 -7.63 -11.14 -21.80
CA PRO A 159 -6.68 -10.74 -22.83
C PRO A 159 -7.39 -10.10 -24.03
N GLY A 160 -6.91 -8.94 -24.45
CA GLY A 160 -7.44 -8.21 -25.62
C GLY A 160 -8.73 -7.44 -25.40
N GLN A 161 -9.19 -7.29 -24.16
CA GLN A 161 -10.35 -6.48 -23.80
C GLN A 161 -9.94 -5.37 -22.82
N ASN A 162 -10.48 -4.16 -23.04
CA ASN A 162 -10.19 -2.98 -22.20
C ASN A 162 -11.07 -2.93 -20.93
N TYR A 163 -11.51 -4.07 -20.42
CA TYR A 163 -12.23 -4.16 -19.16
C TYR A 163 -11.64 -5.27 -18.28
N GLY A 164 -11.57 -5.01 -16.99
CA GLY A 164 -10.85 -5.83 -16.02
C GLY A 164 -9.41 -5.38 -15.83
N LEU A 165 -8.70 -6.06 -14.97
CA LEU A 165 -7.28 -5.80 -14.68
C LEU A 165 -6.38 -6.30 -15.83
N SER A 166 -5.27 -5.60 -16.07
CA SER A 166 -4.22 -6.08 -16.99
C SER A 166 -3.38 -7.20 -16.37
N GLU A 167 -3.22 -7.20 -15.05
CA GLU A 167 -2.47 -8.19 -14.28
C GLU A 167 -3.06 -8.32 -12.86
N LYS A 168 -3.00 -9.50 -12.28
CA LYS A 168 -3.59 -9.82 -10.96
C LYS A 168 -2.71 -9.45 -9.77
N THR A 169 -1.43 -9.21 -9.99
CA THR A 169 -0.51 -8.79 -8.94
C THR A 169 -0.48 -7.28 -8.87
N ILE A 170 -1.08 -6.73 -7.82
CA ILE A 170 -1.22 -5.29 -7.62
C ILE A 170 -0.10 -4.81 -6.70
N LEU A 171 0.71 -3.88 -7.19
CA LEU A 171 1.86 -3.32 -6.47
C LEU A 171 1.54 -1.99 -5.80
N SER A 172 0.70 -1.15 -6.43
CA SER A 172 0.34 0.17 -5.90
C SER A 172 -1.09 0.56 -6.25
N ILE A 173 -1.67 1.41 -5.39
CA ILE A 173 -3.01 1.97 -5.56
C ILE A 173 -2.96 3.43 -5.15
N TYR A 174 -3.60 4.31 -5.94
CA TYR A 174 -3.71 5.74 -5.66
C TYR A 174 -5.06 6.26 -6.17
N GLN A 175 -5.72 7.15 -5.43
CA GLN A 175 -6.93 7.82 -5.88
C GLN A 175 -6.63 9.28 -6.24
N ASP A 176 -6.98 9.70 -7.45
CA ASP A 176 -6.85 11.07 -7.90
C ASP A 176 -7.98 11.98 -7.37
N HIS A 177 -8.00 13.24 -7.82
CA HIS A 177 -8.99 14.22 -7.39
C HIS A 177 -10.36 14.02 -8.06
N ASP A 178 -10.43 13.28 -9.16
CA ASP A 178 -11.69 12.91 -9.85
C ASP A 178 -12.28 11.60 -9.32
N ASN A 179 -11.76 11.09 -8.20
CA ASN A 179 -12.14 9.84 -7.55
C ASN A 179 -11.85 8.58 -8.38
N GLN A 180 -11.04 8.69 -9.44
CA GLN A 180 -10.56 7.54 -10.19
C GLN A 180 -9.44 6.84 -9.39
N ILE A 181 -9.36 5.53 -9.47
CA ILE A 181 -8.34 4.73 -8.79
C ILE A 181 -7.32 4.25 -9.80
N TRP A 182 -6.08 4.71 -9.62
CA TRP A 182 -4.91 4.32 -10.40
C TRP A 182 -4.27 3.10 -9.77
N ILE A 183 -4.06 2.05 -10.56
CA ILE A 183 -3.60 0.74 -10.09
C ILE A 183 -2.34 0.37 -10.84
N GLY A 184 -1.23 0.28 -10.13
CA GLY A 184 0.05 -0.20 -10.64
C GLY A 184 0.18 -1.70 -10.47
N THR A 185 0.62 -2.38 -11.51
CA THR A 185 0.68 -3.85 -11.56
C THR A 185 2.09 -4.38 -11.76
N ASP A 186 2.29 -5.69 -11.52
CA ASP A 186 3.54 -6.40 -11.75
C ASP A 186 3.60 -6.94 -13.19
N GLY A 187 3.92 -6.08 -14.15
CA GLY A 187 4.10 -6.44 -15.55
C GLY A 187 2.89 -6.15 -16.45
N GLY A 188 1.79 -5.58 -15.94
CA GLY A 188 0.62 -5.18 -16.73
C GLY A 188 0.46 -3.66 -16.89
N GLY A 189 1.46 -2.87 -16.48
CA GLY A 189 1.40 -1.41 -16.55
C GLY A 189 0.42 -0.79 -15.55
N ILE A 190 -0.28 0.28 -15.96
CA ILE A 190 -1.22 1.04 -15.14
C ILE A 190 -2.65 0.80 -15.61
N ASN A 191 -3.53 0.55 -14.66
CA ASN A 191 -4.99 0.52 -14.87
C ASN A 191 -5.63 1.71 -14.16
N LEU A 192 -6.56 2.38 -14.85
CA LEU A 192 -7.46 3.36 -14.27
C LEU A 192 -8.80 2.69 -14.00
N PHE A 193 -9.26 2.72 -12.77
CA PHE A 193 -10.52 2.12 -12.35
C PHE A 193 -11.49 3.20 -11.86
N ASP A 194 -12.68 3.20 -12.41
CA ASP A 194 -13.78 4.04 -11.96
C ASP A 194 -14.67 3.26 -10.98
N PRO A 195 -14.63 3.59 -9.66
CA PRO A 195 -15.43 2.89 -8.66
C PRO A 195 -16.94 3.06 -8.83
N ALA A 196 -17.40 4.16 -9.46
CA ALA A 196 -18.80 4.44 -9.66
C ALA A 196 -19.43 3.55 -10.74
N THR A 197 -18.70 3.30 -11.83
CA THR A 197 -19.17 2.47 -12.94
C THR A 197 -18.63 1.04 -12.90
N GLY A 198 -17.55 0.80 -12.14
CA GLY A 198 -16.84 -0.47 -12.09
C GLY A 198 -16.01 -0.79 -13.34
N LYS A 199 -15.74 0.22 -14.18
CA LYS A 199 -14.98 0.07 -15.42
C LYS A 199 -13.50 0.26 -15.22
N PHE A 200 -12.71 -0.48 -15.99
CA PHE A 200 -11.24 -0.36 -16.07
C PHE A 200 -10.83 0.21 -17.43
N HIS A 201 -9.77 1.02 -17.41
CA HIS A 201 -9.08 1.50 -18.61
C HIS A 201 -7.59 1.23 -18.44
N HIS A 202 -6.95 0.64 -19.45
CA HIS A 202 -5.50 0.41 -19.45
C HIS A 202 -4.81 1.67 -20.00
N ILE A 203 -3.99 2.34 -19.21
CA ILE A 203 -3.36 3.63 -19.56
C ILE A 203 -1.99 3.44 -20.19
N LEU A 204 -1.17 2.55 -19.64
CA LEU A 204 0.14 2.21 -20.18
C LEU A 204 0.15 0.73 -20.51
N SER A 205 0.20 0.43 -21.79
CA SER A 205 0.28 -0.94 -22.32
C SER A 205 1.69 -1.29 -22.79
N THR A 206 2.70 -0.61 -22.33
CA THR A 206 4.10 -1.03 -22.55
C THR A 206 4.38 -2.17 -21.59
N TRP A 207 4.09 -3.30 -22.08
CA TRP A 207 4.23 -4.67 -21.68
C TRP A 207 5.55 -4.90 -20.94
N GLU A 208 5.49 -5.44 -19.72
CA GLU A 208 6.59 -5.87 -18.86
C GLU A 208 7.02 -4.90 -17.76
N GLU A 209 6.44 -3.71 -17.64
CA GLU A 209 6.86 -2.77 -16.60
C GLU A 209 6.11 -2.99 -15.28
N LYS A 210 6.91 -3.13 -14.22
CA LYS A 210 6.42 -3.21 -12.85
C LYS A 210 6.24 -1.81 -12.29
N VAL A 211 5.00 -1.43 -12.06
CA VAL A 211 4.65 -0.11 -11.51
C VAL A 211 4.70 -0.17 -9.98
N ALA A 212 5.85 0.14 -9.44
CA ALA A 212 6.13 -0.03 -8.01
C ALA A 212 5.36 0.95 -7.12
N SER A 213 5.13 2.18 -7.61
CA SER A 213 4.40 3.21 -6.87
C SER A 213 3.76 4.22 -7.80
N ILE A 214 2.58 4.70 -7.40
CA ILE A 214 1.86 5.82 -8.03
C ILE A 214 1.46 6.78 -6.91
N THR A 215 1.66 8.08 -7.12
CA THR A 215 1.17 9.13 -6.21
C THR A 215 0.89 10.42 -6.99
N GLY A 216 -0.01 11.26 -6.50
CA GLY A 216 -0.23 12.58 -7.06
C GLY A 216 0.90 13.54 -6.69
N MET A 217 1.38 14.30 -7.64
CA MET A 217 2.28 15.41 -7.41
C MET A 217 1.50 16.72 -7.26
N ASP A 218 0.58 16.95 -8.17
CA ASP A 218 -0.38 18.06 -8.16
C ASP A 218 -1.71 17.62 -8.79
N LYS A 219 -2.56 18.58 -9.19
CA LYS A 219 -3.89 18.29 -9.75
C LYS A 219 -3.81 17.56 -11.10
N ASP A 220 -2.80 17.86 -11.89
CA ASP A 220 -2.70 17.44 -13.30
C ASP A 220 -1.57 16.43 -13.55
N HIS A 221 -0.72 16.16 -12.52
CA HIS A 221 0.46 15.32 -12.68
C HIS A 221 0.53 14.20 -11.64
N LEU A 222 0.92 13.03 -12.11
CA LEU A 222 1.22 11.86 -11.31
C LEU A 222 2.72 11.59 -11.29
N LEU A 223 3.21 11.15 -10.16
CA LEU A 223 4.56 10.64 -10.00
C LEU A 223 4.49 9.12 -9.98
N VAL A 224 5.12 8.48 -10.97
CA VAL A 224 5.10 7.03 -11.17
C VAL A 224 6.50 6.47 -11.02
N SER A 225 6.69 5.49 -10.14
CA SER A 225 7.93 4.75 -10.01
C SER A 225 7.84 3.41 -10.71
N LEU A 226 8.73 3.17 -11.66
CA LEU A 226 8.89 1.89 -12.35
C LEU A 226 10.07 1.13 -11.74
N PHE A 227 9.89 -0.20 -11.57
CA PHE A 227 10.95 -1.04 -11.05
C PHE A 227 12.12 -1.06 -12.04
N SER A 228 13.33 -0.78 -11.58
CA SER A 228 14.56 -0.69 -12.37
C SER A 228 14.69 0.47 -13.37
N GLN A 229 13.66 1.28 -13.61
CA GLN A 229 13.70 2.37 -14.58
C GLN A 229 13.68 3.78 -13.94
N GLY A 230 13.33 3.87 -12.65
CA GLY A 230 13.32 5.12 -11.90
C GLY A 230 11.94 5.78 -11.80
N LEU A 231 11.96 7.10 -11.70
CA LEU A 231 10.79 7.93 -11.39
C LEU A 231 10.39 8.73 -12.62
N PHE A 232 9.11 8.70 -12.96
CA PHE A 232 8.51 9.39 -14.10
C PHE A 232 7.43 10.35 -13.64
N LEU A 233 7.36 11.49 -14.31
CA LEU A 233 6.27 12.46 -14.18
C LEU A 233 5.39 12.35 -15.43
N SER A 234 4.08 12.17 -15.24
CA SER A 234 3.10 12.11 -16.34
C SER A 234 2.16 13.30 -16.28
#